data_8a7ac9d7cf3a379f313969820b39380e
#
_entry.id   8a7ac9d7cf3a379f313969820b39380e
#
_cell.length_a   1.000
_cell.length_b   1.000
_cell.length_c   1.000
_cell.angle_alpha   90.00
_cell.angle_beta   90.00
_cell.angle_gamma   90.00
#
_symmetry.space_group_name_H-M   'P 1'
#
loop_
_entity.id
_entity.type
_entity.pdbx_description
1 polymer ?
#
loop_
_entity_poly.entity_id
_entity_poly.type
_entity_poly.pdbx_seq_one_letter_code
_entity_poly.pdbx_strand_id
1 'polypeptide(L)'
;MTAKDDKLAIIWGPMETAVRSSLASATWITEADEFSKQLLLSQAQSLDNMEEDFVDGRITRAELEKSRYMTNSHLIQMLKQLGLTPESRRGVPEEKPEEKESESARRIRERRERRRRTVADRK
;
A
#
# COMPACT_ATOMS: atom_id res chain seq x y z
N MET A 1 -1.20 34.29 16.12
CA MET A 1 -1.26 33.93 15.43
C MET A 1 -1.44 32.69 15.23
N THR A 2 -1.56 32.05 15.95
CA THR A 2 -1.81 30.73 15.78
C THR A 2 -3.04 30.47 15.03
N ALA A 3 -4.07 31.25 15.16
CA ALA A 3 -5.25 31.03 14.39
C ALA A 3 -4.93 31.10 12.91
N LYS A 4 -3.98 31.94 12.57
CA LYS A 4 -3.61 32.05 11.23
C LYS A 4 -2.83 30.86 10.81
N ASP A 5 -2.03 30.33 11.66
CA ASP A 5 -1.32 29.13 11.34
C ASP A 5 -2.27 27.99 11.18
N ASP A 6 -3.31 27.95 11.97
CA ASP A 6 -4.31 26.93 11.84
C ASP A 6 -5.04 27.04 10.53
N LYS A 7 -5.28 28.26 10.08
CA LYS A 7 -5.92 28.44 8.81
C LYS A 7 -5.03 28.02 7.67
N LEU A 8 -3.74 28.12 7.88
CA LEU A 8 -2.81 27.69 6.87
C LEU A 8 -2.56 26.19 6.94
N ALA A 9 -3.01 25.56 8.02
CA ALA A 9 -2.84 24.14 8.13
C ALA A 9 -3.64 23.49 7.01
N ILE A 10 -3.02 22.53 6.37
CA ILE A 10 -3.64 21.82 5.28
C ILE A 10 -4.68 20.89 5.86
N ILE A 11 -5.91 21.03 5.40
CA ILE A 11 -6.96 20.13 5.81
C ILE A 11 -7.15 19.15 4.68
N TRP A 12 -6.77 17.93 4.91
CA TRP A 12 -6.92 16.89 3.92
C TRP A 12 -8.28 16.25 4.04
N GLY A 13 -8.81 15.76 2.93
CA GLY A 13 -10.06 15.02 2.95
C GLY A 13 -9.89 13.68 3.64
N PRO A 14 -10.99 12.98 3.89
CA PRO A 14 -10.94 11.72 4.62
C PRO A 14 -10.11 10.64 3.94
N MET A 15 -10.16 10.56 2.63
CA MET A 15 -9.41 9.53 1.93
C MET A 15 -7.92 9.82 1.97
N GLU A 16 -7.55 11.07 1.73
CA GLU A 16 -6.15 11.45 1.79
C GLU A 16 -5.59 11.28 3.20
N THR A 17 -6.37 11.62 4.21
CA THR A 17 -5.95 11.45 5.60
C THR A 17 -5.69 9.98 5.91
N ALA A 18 -6.57 9.10 5.47
CA ALA A 18 -6.41 7.68 5.69
C ALA A 18 -5.16 7.13 4.99
N VAL A 19 -4.92 7.57 3.77
CA VAL A 19 -3.75 7.12 3.03
C VAL A 19 -2.46 7.61 3.68
N ARG A 20 -2.43 8.86 4.12
CA ARG A 20 -1.25 9.40 4.79
C ARG A 20 -0.95 8.65 6.08
N SER A 21 -1.99 8.30 6.80
CA SER A 21 -1.82 7.54 8.03
C SER A 21 -1.25 6.15 7.74
N SER A 22 -1.77 5.48 6.71
CA SER A 22 -1.26 4.17 6.32
C SER A 22 0.20 4.24 5.88
N LEU A 23 0.55 5.26 5.11
CA LEU A 23 1.92 5.43 4.65
C LEU A 23 2.86 5.69 5.82
N ALA A 24 2.42 6.46 6.79
CA ALA A 24 3.24 6.77 7.96
C ALA A 24 3.52 5.53 8.80
N SER A 25 2.61 4.56 8.77
CA SER A 25 2.78 3.33 9.52
C SER A 25 3.58 2.27 8.77
N ALA A 26 3.81 2.48 7.49
CA ALA A 26 4.44 1.46 6.65
C ALA A 26 5.96 1.61 6.69
N THR A 27 6.59 0.83 7.54
CA THR A 27 8.03 0.92 7.72
C THR A 27 8.84 0.34 6.58
N TRP A 28 8.20 -0.44 5.71
CA TRP A 28 8.89 -1.07 4.58
C TRP A 28 8.95 -0.20 3.34
N ILE A 29 8.31 0.96 3.33
CA ILE A 29 8.33 1.87 2.20
C ILE A 29 9.62 2.67 2.21
N THR A 30 10.31 2.67 1.08
CA THR A 30 11.61 3.32 0.96
C THR A 30 11.55 4.46 -0.05
N GLU A 31 12.68 5.11 -0.26
CA GLU A 31 12.76 6.17 -1.25
C GLU A 31 12.43 5.69 -2.66
N ALA A 32 12.69 4.44 -2.94
CA ALA A 32 12.38 3.88 -4.25
C ALA A 32 10.88 3.88 -4.52
N ASP A 33 10.07 3.92 -3.45
CA ASP A 33 8.63 3.93 -3.56
C ASP A 33 8.02 5.32 -3.60
N GLU A 34 8.85 6.34 -3.60
CA GLU A 34 8.36 7.71 -3.51
C GLU A 34 7.40 8.10 -4.61
N PHE A 35 7.69 7.70 -5.85
CA PHE A 35 6.82 8.01 -6.97
C PHE A 35 5.44 7.35 -6.78
N SER A 36 5.43 6.10 -6.42
CA SER A 36 4.18 5.36 -6.18
C SER A 36 3.41 5.96 -5.03
N LYS A 37 4.12 6.40 -4.00
CA LYS A 37 3.51 7.04 -2.85
C LYS A 37 2.81 8.34 -3.25
N GLN A 38 3.48 9.17 -4.06
CA GLN A 38 2.89 10.41 -4.53
C GLN A 38 1.69 10.16 -5.44
N LEU A 39 1.77 9.14 -6.26
CA LEU A 39 0.67 8.78 -7.12
C LEU A 39 -0.54 8.33 -6.30
N LEU A 40 -0.30 7.56 -5.27
CA LEU A 40 -1.36 7.10 -4.37
C LEU A 40 -2.04 8.28 -3.69
N LEU A 41 -1.26 9.23 -3.20
CA LEU A 41 -1.81 10.42 -2.57
C LEU A 41 -2.63 11.25 -3.56
N SER A 42 -2.16 11.34 -4.80
CA SER A 42 -2.86 12.05 -5.84
C SER A 42 -4.23 11.42 -6.12
N GLN A 43 -4.30 10.09 -6.14
CA GLN A 43 -5.56 9.39 -6.34
C GLN A 43 -6.52 9.63 -5.17
N ALA A 44 -6.00 9.64 -3.96
CA ALA A 44 -6.81 9.90 -2.78
C ALA A 44 -7.37 11.32 -2.82
N GLN A 45 -6.56 12.27 -3.23
CA GLN A 45 -7.00 13.66 -3.37
C GLN A 45 -8.11 13.77 -4.42
N SER A 46 -7.98 13.04 -5.52
CA SER A 46 -8.99 13.04 -6.56
C SER A 46 -10.34 12.54 -6.03
N LEU A 47 -10.31 11.50 -5.21
CA LEU A 47 -11.54 10.99 -4.61
C LEU A 47 -12.18 12.02 -3.69
N ASP A 48 -11.37 12.66 -2.86
CA ASP A 48 -11.88 13.68 -1.95
C ASP A 48 -12.45 14.87 -2.72
N ASN A 49 -11.79 15.27 -3.81
CA ASN A 49 -12.26 16.37 -4.62
C ASN A 49 -13.57 16.06 -5.33
N MET A 50 -13.74 14.83 -5.77
CA MET A 50 -14.98 14.41 -6.40
C MET A 50 -16.14 14.43 -5.42
N GLU A 51 -15.89 14.03 -4.18
CA GLU A 51 -16.91 14.11 -3.14
C GLU A 51 -17.32 15.54 -2.91
N GLU A 52 -16.33 16.43 -2.83
CA GLU A 52 -16.57 17.83 -2.63
C GLU A 52 -17.35 18.46 -3.78
N ASP A 53 -16.98 18.09 -5.01
CA ASP A 53 -17.69 18.56 -6.19
C ASP A 53 -19.13 18.09 -6.20
N PHE A 54 -19.38 16.90 -5.73
CA PHE A 54 -20.74 16.39 -5.65
C PHE A 54 -21.55 17.17 -4.61
N VAL A 55 -20.96 17.41 -3.46
CA VAL A 55 -21.65 18.15 -2.40
C VAL A 55 -21.96 19.57 -2.87
N ASP A 56 -21.05 20.16 -3.64
CA ASP A 56 -21.23 21.51 -4.18
C ASP A 56 -22.15 21.56 -5.40
N GLY A 57 -22.60 20.42 -5.86
CA GLY A 57 -23.52 20.38 -7.00
C GLY A 57 -22.86 20.52 -8.35
N ARG A 58 -21.54 20.37 -8.43
CA ARG A 58 -20.83 20.50 -9.70
C ARG A 58 -20.90 19.26 -10.56
N ILE A 59 -21.11 18.11 -9.95
CA ILE A 59 -21.25 16.87 -10.70
C ILE A 59 -22.48 16.14 -10.18
N THR A 60 -23.02 15.26 -11.00
CA THR A 60 -24.19 14.47 -10.63
C THR A 60 -23.75 13.24 -9.87
N ARG A 61 -24.70 12.59 -9.22
CA ARG A 61 -24.43 11.38 -8.49
C ARG A 61 -23.91 10.27 -9.43
N ALA A 62 -24.47 10.19 -10.62
CA ALA A 62 -24.04 9.21 -11.59
C ALA A 62 -22.58 9.44 -12.01
N GLU A 63 -22.20 10.70 -12.20
CA GLU A 63 -20.84 11.05 -12.52
C GLU A 63 -19.89 10.71 -11.37
N LEU A 64 -20.32 11.00 -10.17
CA LEU A 64 -19.52 10.68 -8.98
C LEU A 64 -19.27 9.18 -8.88
N GLU A 65 -20.33 8.38 -9.02
CA GLU A 65 -20.20 6.94 -8.89
C GLU A 65 -19.34 6.33 -9.97
N LYS A 66 -19.44 6.81 -11.19
CA LYS A 66 -18.63 6.33 -12.28
C LYS A 66 -17.15 6.64 -12.05
N SER A 67 -16.85 7.89 -11.69
CA SER A 67 -15.47 8.29 -11.43
C SER A 67 -14.89 7.57 -10.23
N ARG A 68 -15.71 7.40 -9.20
CA ARG A 68 -15.30 6.70 -8.00
C ARG A 68 -14.96 5.24 -8.28
N TYR A 69 -15.76 4.60 -9.10
CA TYR A 69 -15.52 3.22 -9.47
C TYR A 69 -14.15 3.06 -10.13
N MET A 70 -13.85 3.92 -11.10
CA MET A 70 -12.57 3.86 -11.80
C MET A 70 -11.40 4.21 -10.90
N THR A 71 -11.55 5.27 -10.12
CA THR A 71 -10.47 5.72 -9.24
C THR A 71 -10.20 4.72 -8.13
N ASN A 72 -11.25 4.11 -7.59
CA ASN A 72 -11.09 3.11 -6.54
C ASN A 72 -10.31 1.90 -7.02
N SER A 73 -10.54 1.47 -8.25
CA SER A 73 -9.79 0.35 -8.80
C SER A 73 -8.30 0.65 -8.86
N HIS A 74 -7.95 1.84 -9.32
CA HIS A 74 -6.56 2.25 -9.38
C HIS A 74 -5.96 2.40 -7.99
N LEU A 75 -6.72 2.97 -7.08
CA LEU A 75 -6.25 3.16 -5.72
C LEU A 75 -5.95 1.83 -5.04
N ILE A 76 -6.84 0.86 -5.17
CA ILE A 76 -6.64 -0.46 -4.59
C ILE A 76 -5.42 -1.13 -5.17
N GLN A 77 -5.22 -1.00 -6.50
CA GLN A 77 -4.06 -1.55 -7.15
C GLN A 77 -2.77 -0.97 -6.57
N MET A 78 -2.74 0.34 -6.38
CA MET A 78 -1.57 1.00 -5.83
C MET A 78 -1.34 0.65 -4.37
N LEU A 79 -2.40 0.50 -3.61
CA LEU A 79 -2.28 0.06 -2.23
C LEU A 79 -1.65 -1.32 -2.15
N LYS A 80 -2.05 -2.22 -3.04
CA LYS A 80 -1.47 -3.55 -3.10
C LYS A 80 0.00 -3.51 -3.47
N GLN A 81 0.36 -2.68 -4.44
CA GLN A 81 1.74 -2.57 -4.87
C GLN A 81 2.65 -2.08 -3.76
N LEU A 82 2.14 -1.22 -2.90
CA LEU A 82 2.92 -0.70 -1.78
C LEU A 82 2.83 -1.58 -0.53
N GLY A 83 2.07 -2.67 -0.59
CA GLY A 83 1.91 -3.55 0.54
C GLY A 83 1.06 -3.00 1.65
N LEU A 84 0.13 -2.10 1.32
CA LEU A 84 -0.69 -1.45 2.32
C LEU A 84 -1.99 -2.17 2.62
N THR A 85 -2.27 -3.27 1.94
CA THR A 85 -3.45 -4.07 2.24
C THR A 85 -3.01 -5.30 3.04
N PRO A 86 -3.86 -5.84 3.91
CA PRO A 86 -3.50 -7.03 4.66
C PRO A 86 -3.11 -8.20 3.76
N GLU A 87 -3.79 -8.33 2.63
CA GLU A 87 -3.52 -9.37 1.69
C GLU A 87 -2.15 -9.26 1.08
N SER A 88 -1.76 -8.07 0.66
CA SER A 88 -0.46 -7.86 0.04
C SER A 88 0.68 -7.97 1.05
N ARG A 89 0.40 -7.86 2.34
CA ARG A 89 1.43 -7.98 3.36
C ARG A 89 1.69 -9.39 3.83
N ARG A 90 0.93 -10.35 3.34
CA ARG A 90 1.10 -11.73 3.80
C ARG A 90 2.47 -12.30 3.51
N GLY A 91 3.10 -11.87 2.45
CA GLY A 91 4.42 -12.37 2.11
C GLY A 91 5.54 -11.51 2.62
N VAL A 92 5.24 -10.40 3.29
CA VAL A 92 6.26 -9.47 3.73
C VAL A 92 6.62 -9.78 5.16
N PRO A 93 7.90 -10.04 5.44
CA PRO A 93 8.32 -10.32 6.81
C PRO A 93 8.14 -9.06 7.62
N GLU A 94 7.48 -9.21 8.78
CA GLU A 94 7.27 -8.09 9.58
C GLU A 94 8.46 -7.70 10.25
N GLU A 95 9.18 -6.94 10.13
CA GLU A 95 10.35 -6.50 10.80
C GLU A 95 11.27 -7.51 11.25
N LYS A 96 11.25 -8.67 10.78
CA LYS A 96 12.20 -9.65 11.12
C LYS A 96 13.12 -9.85 10.02
N PRO A 97 14.25 -9.32 10.10
CA PRO A 97 15.21 -9.48 9.04
C PRO A 97 15.61 -10.89 8.83
N GLU A 98 15.70 -11.63 9.87
CA GLU A 98 16.07 -12.96 9.62
C GLU A 98 14.86 -13.58 9.33
N GLU A 99 14.33 -13.32 8.29
CA GLU A 99 13.21 -13.82 7.99
C GLU A 99 13.01 -15.22 8.09
N LYS A 100 11.88 -15.66 8.37
CA LYS A 100 11.55 -17.04 8.36
C LYS A 100 11.53 -17.50 6.96
N GLU A 101 12.34 -18.46 6.69
CA GLU A 101 12.36 -19.15 5.44
C GLU A 101 10.96 -19.67 5.16
N SER A 102 10.49 -19.53 3.94
CA SER A 102 9.18 -20.05 3.61
C SER A 102 9.22 -21.57 3.71
N GLU A 103 8.09 -22.18 3.93
CA GLU A 103 8.02 -23.61 4.03
C GLU A 103 8.50 -24.28 2.76
N SER A 104 8.18 -23.71 1.61
CA SER A 104 8.65 -24.23 0.33
C SER A 104 10.17 -24.15 0.22
N ALA A 105 10.76 -23.04 0.61
CA ALA A 105 12.21 -22.89 0.54
C ALA A 105 12.89 -23.86 1.49
N ARG A 106 12.32 -24.07 2.66
CA ARG A 106 12.87 -25.03 3.63
C ARG A 106 12.83 -26.45 3.08
N ARG A 107 11.72 -26.81 2.44
CA ARG A 107 11.60 -28.13 1.86
C ARG A 107 12.62 -28.37 0.73
N ILE A 108 12.85 -27.36 -0.07
CA ILE A 108 13.83 -27.44 -1.13
C ILE A 108 15.23 -27.63 -0.54
N ARG A 109 15.55 -26.87 0.49
CA ARG A 109 16.84 -26.96 1.14
C ARG A 109 17.04 -28.33 1.76
N GLU A 110 16.04 -28.85 2.46
CA GLU A 110 16.12 -30.18 3.07
C GLU A 110 16.30 -31.27 2.05
N ARG A 111 15.61 -31.12 0.91
CA ARG A 111 15.72 -32.10 -0.17
C ARG A 111 17.14 -32.10 -0.75
N ARG A 112 17.72 -30.92 -0.91
CA ARG A 112 19.09 -30.81 -1.40
C ARG A 112 20.08 -31.42 -0.42
N GLU A 113 19.87 -31.21 0.85
CA GLU A 113 20.73 -31.81 1.86
C GLU A 113 20.64 -33.33 1.86
N ARG A 114 19.47 -33.89 1.71
CA ARG A 114 19.30 -35.32 1.61
C ARG A 114 20.04 -35.90 0.43
N ARG A 115 19.95 -35.20 -0.69
CA ARG A 115 20.68 -35.65 -1.88
C ARG A 115 22.18 -35.65 -1.66
N ARG A 116 22.69 -34.65 -1.00
CA ARG A 116 24.11 -34.58 -0.69
C ARG A 116 24.54 -35.73 0.18
N ARG A 117 23.75 -36.04 1.19
CA ARG A 117 24.06 -37.15 2.07
C ARG A 117 24.03 -38.46 1.34
N THR A 118 23.03 -38.66 0.52
CA THR A 118 22.93 -39.90 -0.26
C THR A 118 24.12 -40.08 -1.18
N VAL A 119 24.56 -39.02 -1.82
CA VAL A 119 25.71 -39.09 -2.69
C VAL A 119 26.97 -39.38 -1.87
N ALA A 120 27.13 -38.77 -0.74
CA ALA A 120 28.26 -39.00 0.14
C ALA A 120 28.30 -40.45 0.63
N ASP A 121 27.15 -41.02 0.95
CA ASP A 121 27.04 -42.36 1.45
C ASP A 121 27.36 -43.40 0.39
N ARG A 122 27.29 -43.05 -0.88
CA ARG A 122 27.58 -43.97 -1.95
C ARG A 122 29.07 -44.15 -2.21
N LYS A 123 29.87 -43.31 -1.60
CA LYS A 123 31.30 -43.44 -1.69
C LYS A 123 31.80 -44.31 -0.55
#